data_73316f9d99c9aeccd25235450e034bb6
#
_entry.id   73316f9d99c9aeccd25235450e034bb6
#
_cell.length_a   1.000
_cell.length_b   1.000
_cell.length_c   1.000
_cell.angle_alpha   90.00
_cell.angle_beta   90.00
_cell.angle_gamma   90.00
#
_symmetry.space_group_name_H-M   'P 1'
#
loop_
_entity.id
_entity.type
_entity.pdbx_description
1 polymer ?
#
loop_
_entity_poly.entity_id
_entity_poly.type
_entity_poly.pdbx_seq_one_letter_code
_entity_poly.pdbx_strand_id
1 'polypeptide(L)'
;MWEQCHYALYFKFIEQVTGIENFWAANGKAVHETLEKFFKGEISLSEICEHYIDLYDEICEETRQTTMDKCFEECANFFSEYDFSFIDKYEILGVEKKCDFKIGKYKFTGYIDLLLRDKESGEIVVFDHKSSQFPFKKNGTGVLKNCEDNFESYKHQMYLYCKQVIDEYGVQASKIAWLHFRDQKIATIDFNIDEYNESLKWATDTIKSIYKDSEFEATDSFMLCGRLCDFRDGDCEYKELRKLEDE
;
A
#
# COMPACT_ATOMS: atom_id res chain seq x y z
N MET A 1 -5.67 -9.07 0.51
CA MET A 1 -6.95 -9.66 0.00
C MET A 1 -7.29 -10.97 0.69
N TRP A 2 -6.42 -11.99 0.70
CA TRP A 2 -6.70 -13.27 1.38
C TRP A 2 -7.15 -13.09 2.84
N GLU A 3 -6.39 -12.37 3.65
CA GLU A 3 -6.71 -12.13 5.07
C GLU A 3 -7.96 -11.27 5.29
N GLN A 4 -8.45 -10.61 4.25
CA GLN A 4 -9.65 -9.78 4.32
C GLN A 4 -10.91 -10.54 3.89
N CYS A 5 -10.82 -11.28 2.78
CA CYS A 5 -11.93 -12.02 2.22
C CYS A 5 -11.41 -13.08 1.25
N HIS A 6 -11.59 -14.37 1.57
CA HIS A 6 -11.18 -15.47 0.68
C HIS A 6 -11.99 -15.44 -0.62
N TYR A 7 -13.28 -15.13 -0.52
CA TYR A 7 -14.18 -15.07 -1.68
C TYR A 7 -13.79 -13.95 -2.66
N ALA A 8 -13.33 -12.81 -2.19
CA ALA A 8 -12.83 -11.75 -3.06
C ALA A 8 -11.56 -12.16 -3.82
N LEU A 9 -10.69 -12.96 -3.18
CA LEU A 9 -9.53 -13.55 -3.86
C LEU A 9 -9.96 -14.54 -4.94
N TYR A 10 -10.93 -15.41 -4.63
CA TYR A 10 -11.50 -16.38 -5.57
C TYR A 10 -12.06 -15.66 -6.80
N PHE A 11 -12.90 -14.64 -6.62
CA PHE A 11 -13.44 -13.85 -7.71
C PHE A 11 -12.36 -13.24 -8.59
N LYS A 12 -11.38 -12.59 -7.99
CA LYS A 12 -10.35 -11.86 -8.74
C LYS A 12 -9.42 -12.78 -9.51
N PHE A 13 -8.97 -13.87 -8.90
CA PHE A 13 -7.87 -14.67 -9.43
C PHE A 13 -8.29 -16.02 -9.99
N ILE A 14 -9.42 -16.58 -9.58
CA ILE A 14 -9.92 -17.87 -10.08
C ILE A 14 -10.99 -17.63 -11.14
N GLU A 15 -12.05 -16.88 -10.79
CA GLU A 15 -13.14 -16.54 -11.72
C GLU A 15 -12.80 -15.41 -12.69
N GLN A 16 -11.72 -14.66 -12.42
CA GLN A 16 -11.25 -13.53 -13.23
C GLN A 16 -12.31 -12.44 -13.43
N VAL A 17 -13.16 -12.23 -12.43
CA VAL A 17 -14.19 -11.20 -12.45
C VAL A 17 -13.52 -9.83 -12.30
N THR A 18 -13.88 -8.90 -13.15
CA THR A 18 -13.45 -7.50 -13.04
C THR A 18 -14.32 -6.78 -12.03
N GLY A 19 -13.73 -6.32 -10.94
CA GLY A 19 -14.41 -5.51 -9.94
C GLY A 19 -14.49 -4.03 -10.36
N ILE A 20 -15.36 -3.28 -9.67
CA ILE A 20 -15.42 -1.82 -9.80
C ILE A 20 -14.52 -1.22 -8.72
N GLU A 21 -13.52 -0.47 -9.13
CA GLU A 21 -12.58 0.14 -8.21
C GLU A 21 -13.28 1.13 -7.27
N ASN A 22 -12.97 1.05 -5.99
CA ASN A 22 -13.50 2.00 -5.02
C ASN A 22 -12.69 3.31 -5.02
N PHE A 23 -13.32 4.38 -4.56
CA PHE A 23 -12.71 5.72 -4.50
C PHE A 23 -11.32 5.74 -3.82
N TRP A 24 -11.16 5.01 -2.71
CA TRP A 24 -9.91 5.03 -1.94
C TRP A 24 -8.74 4.46 -2.73
N ALA A 25 -9.00 3.39 -3.50
CA ALA A 25 -8.00 2.79 -4.37
C ALA A 25 -7.69 3.72 -5.56
N ALA A 26 -8.71 4.31 -6.19
CA ALA A 26 -8.54 5.25 -7.31
C ALA A 26 -7.74 6.50 -6.88
N ASN A 27 -8.11 7.13 -5.77
CA ASN A 27 -7.35 8.26 -5.23
C ASN A 27 -5.92 7.88 -4.83
N GLY A 28 -5.74 6.69 -4.23
CA GLY A 28 -4.41 6.17 -3.92
C GLY A 28 -3.53 6.06 -5.16
N LYS A 29 -4.07 5.57 -6.28
CA LYS A 29 -3.36 5.50 -7.56
C LYS A 29 -2.94 6.88 -8.07
N ALA A 30 -3.84 7.87 -8.02
CA ALA A 30 -3.53 9.23 -8.44
C ALA A 30 -2.34 9.80 -7.64
N VAL A 31 -2.32 9.57 -6.32
CA VAL A 31 -1.20 10.01 -5.46
C VAL A 31 0.09 9.26 -5.81
N HIS A 32 0.04 7.92 -5.94
CA HIS A 32 1.22 7.13 -6.28
C HIS A 32 1.81 7.51 -7.63
N GLU A 33 0.97 7.69 -8.66
CA GLU A 33 1.43 8.10 -10.00
C GLU A 33 2.06 9.51 -9.98
N THR A 34 1.48 10.43 -9.22
CA THR A 34 2.05 11.77 -9.04
C THR A 34 3.42 11.71 -8.38
N LEU A 35 3.57 10.95 -7.29
CA LEU A 35 4.85 10.75 -6.61
C LEU A 35 5.86 10.03 -7.51
N GLU A 36 5.44 9.04 -8.27
CA GLU A 36 6.27 8.34 -9.24
C GLU A 36 6.89 9.32 -10.24
N LYS A 37 6.07 10.14 -10.90
CA LYS A 37 6.55 11.12 -11.88
C LYS A 37 7.47 12.16 -11.25
N PHE A 38 7.15 12.61 -10.05
CA PHE A 38 8.00 13.55 -9.32
C PHE A 38 9.37 12.94 -8.98
N PHE A 39 9.42 11.75 -8.39
CA PHE A 39 10.69 11.13 -8.02
C PHE A 39 11.50 10.64 -9.24
N LYS A 40 10.86 10.41 -10.38
CA LYS A 40 11.54 10.18 -11.66
C LYS A 40 12.07 11.46 -12.30
N GLY A 41 11.69 12.63 -11.78
CA GLY A 41 12.06 13.94 -12.35
C GLY A 41 11.31 14.28 -13.64
N GLU A 42 10.18 13.64 -13.90
CA GLU A 42 9.30 13.89 -15.05
C GLU A 42 8.45 15.14 -14.84
N ILE A 43 8.14 15.48 -13.59
CA ILE A 43 7.49 16.72 -13.18
C ILE A 43 8.29 17.39 -12.08
N SER A 44 8.25 18.72 -12.01
CA SER A 44 8.92 19.51 -10.99
C SER A 44 8.06 19.66 -9.73
N LEU A 45 8.67 20.14 -8.64
CA LEU A 45 7.94 20.44 -7.39
C LEU A 45 6.85 21.51 -7.60
N SER A 46 7.03 22.43 -8.55
CA SER A 46 6.03 23.47 -8.85
C SER A 46 4.82 22.91 -9.63
N GLU A 47 4.95 21.77 -10.27
CA GLU A 47 3.91 21.15 -11.09
C GLU A 47 3.18 20.02 -10.34
N ILE A 48 3.73 19.51 -9.23
CA ILE A 48 3.27 18.29 -8.57
C ILE A 48 1.82 18.37 -8.11
N CYS A 49 1.38 19.52 -7.57
CA CYS A 49 0.02 19.70 -7.10
C CYS A 49 -0.99 19.76 -8.26
N GLU A 50 -0.67 20.52 -9.32
CA GLU A 50 -1.48 20.61 -10.53
C GLU A 50 -1.63 19.24 -11.19
N HIS A 51 -0.53 18.50 -11.31
CA HIS A 51 -0.56 17.14 -11.86
C HIS A 51 -1.48 16.20 -11.06
N TYR A 52 -1.44 16.26 -9.72
CA TYR A 52 -2.34 15.46 -8.90
C TYR A 52 -3.81 15.82 -9.13
N ILE A 53 -4.12 17.12 -9.25
CA ILE A 53 -5.50 17.59 -9.46
C ILE A 53 -6.03 17.07 -10.81
N ASP A 54 -5.26 17.22 -11.87
CA ASP A 54 -5.63 16.75 -13.21
C ASP A 54 -5.86 15.23 -13.21
N LEU A 55 -4.95 14.48 -12.60
CA LEU A 55 -5.03 13.02 -12.53
C LEU A 55 -6.17 12.53 -11.63
N TYR A 56 -6.45 13.28 -10.55
CA TYR A 56 -7.59 12.99 -9.68
C TYR A 56 -8.91 13.10 -10.45
N ASP A 57 -9.08 14.14 -11.25
CA ASP A 57 -10.30 14.32 -12.05
C ASP A 57 -10.49 13.18 -13.07
N GLU A 58 -9.40 12.73 -13.71
CA GLU A 58 -9.46 11.61 -14.67
C GLU A 58 -9.75 10.26 -14.00
N ILE A 59 -9.06 9.94 -12.90
CA ILE A 59 -9.10 8.60 -12.28
C ILE A 59 -10.27 8.46 -11.30
N CYS A 60 -10.62 9.54 -10.60
CA CYS A 60 -11.57 9.50 -9.50
C CYS A 60 -12.98 10.01 -9.86
N GLU A 61 -13.20 10.59 -11.05
CA GLU A 61 -14.48 11.19 -11.43
C GLU A 61 -15.65 10.21 -11.30
N GLU A 62 -15.49 8.99 -11.82
CA GLU A 62 -16.54 7.96 -11.79
C GLU A 62 -16.80 7.38 -10.39
N THR A 63 -15.82 7.48 -9.49
CA THR A 63 -15.86 6.95 -8.13
C THR A 63 -16.10 8.02 -7.08
N ARG A 64 -16.11 9.31 -7.49
CA ARG A 64 -16.21 10.46 -6.61
C ARG A 64 -17.54 10.52 -5.88
N GLN A 65 -17.44 10.75 -4.57
CA GLN A 65 -18.59 10.96 -3.69
C GLN A 65 -18.39 12.27 -2.91
N THR A 66 -19.45 12.99 -2.61
CA THR A 66 -19.39 14.27 -1.89
C THR A 66 -18.67 14.20 -0.54
N THR A 67 -18.71 13.04 0.13
CA THR A 67 -17.99 12.80 1.39
C THR A 67 -16.47 12.64 1.21
N MET A 68 -15.98 12.58 -0.02
CA MET A 68 -14.58 12.38 -0.36
C MET A 68 -13.82 13.68 -0.60
N ASP A 69 -14.48 14.82 -0.62
CA ASP A 69 -13.86 16.14 -0.81
C ASP A 69 -12.73 16.39 0.20
N LYS A 70 -12.94 15.98 1.45
CA LYS A 70 -11.89 16.06 2.48
C LYS A 70 -10.64 15.26 2.14
N CYS A 71 -10.78 14.06 1.54
CA CYS A 71 -9.63 13.27 1.15
C CYS A 71 -8.85 13.92 0.00
N PHE A 72 -9.57 14.49 -0.96
CA PHE A 72 -8.97 15.30 -2.02
C PHE A 72 -8.20 16.50 -1.46
N GLU A 73 -8.84 17.29 -0.57
CA GLU A 73 -8.19 18.44 0.06
C GLU A 73 -6.93 18.04 0.84
N GLU A 74 -6.97 16.97 1.61
CA GLU A 74 -5.80 16.45 2.34
C GLU A 74 -4.65 16.07 1.41
N CYS A 75 -4.92 15.44 0.26
CA CYS A 75 -3.90 15.08 -0.72
C CYS A 75 -3.39 16.30 -1.50
N ALA A 76 -4.26 17.24 -1.91
CA ALA A 76 -3.86 18.48 -2.56
C ALA A 76 -2.97 19.35 -1.63
N ASN A 77 -3.35 19.45 -0.34
CA ASN A 77 -2.54 20.12 0.67
C ASN A 77 -1.18 19.44 0.87
N PHE A 78 -1.15 18.10 0.84
CA PHE A 78 0.12 17.37 0.88
C PHE A 78 1.04 17.78 -0.28
N PHE A 79 0.55 17.80 -1.51
CA PHE A 79 1.37 18.16 -2.67
C PHE A 79 1.77 19.63 -2.71
N SER A 80 0.98 20.52 -2.12
CA SER A 80 1.29 21.96 -2.11
C SER A 80 2.16 22.41 -0.94
N GLU A 81 2.17 21.68 0.18
CA GLU A 81 2.78 22.14 1.43
C GLU A 81 3.90 21.22 1.95
N TYR A 82 3.95 19.96 1.51
CA TYR A 82 4.91 19.01 2.06
C TYR A 82 6.34 19.31 1.61
N ASP A 83 7.27 19.31 2.56
CA ASP A 83 8.68 19.48 2.31
C ASP A 83 9.33 18.17 1.84
N PHE A 84 9.57 18.05 0.54
CA PHE A 84 10.23 16.91 -0.07
C PHE A 84 11.76 16.91 0.07
N SER A 85 12.37 17.88 0.78
CA SER A 85 13.83 17.99 0.94
C SER A 85 14.45 16.77 1.65
N PHE A 86 13.65 15.93 2.31
CA PHE A 86 14.14 14.68 2.89
C PHE A 86 14.87 13.80 1.88
N ILE A 87 14.52 13.92 0.57
CA ILE A 87 15.11 13.12 -0.50
C ILE A 87 16.54 13.53 -0.83
N ASP A 88 16.95 14.75 -0.51
CA ASP A 88 18.25 15.31 -0.91
C ASP A 88 19.45 14.52 -0.37
N LYS A 89 19.29 13.88 0.78
CA LYS A 89 20.32 13.02 1.39
C LYS A 89 20.42 11.62 0.76
N TYR A 90 19.50 11.27 -0.11
CA TYR A 90 19.46 9.95 -0.73
C TYR A 90 19.81 9.98 -2.21
N GLU A 91 20.41 8.89 -2.67
CA GLU A 91 20.42 8.45 -4.06
C GLU A 91 19.17 7.63 -4.31
N ILE A 92 18.40 7.93 -5.35
CA ILE A 92 17.25 7.14 -5.76
C ILE A 92 17.74 5.93 -6.55
N LEU A 93 17.58 4.72 -6.01
CA LEU A 93 17.92 3.45 -6.67
C LEU A 93 16.78 2.91 -7.53
N GLY A 94 15.56 3.34 -7.28
CA GLY A 94 14.39 2.95 -8.05
C GLY A 94 13.13 3.64 -7.58
N VAL A 95 12.23 3.89 -8.53
CA VAL A 95 10.88 4.41 -8.34
C VAL A 95 9.94 3.44 -9.02
N GLU A 96 8.87 3.00 -8.35
CA GLU A 96 7.99 1.91 -8.81
C GLU A 96 8.80 0.71 -9.31
N LYS A 97 9.83 0.38 -8.52
CA LYS A 97 10.81 -0.64 -8.91
C LYS A 97 10.18 -2.03 -8.84
N LYS A 98 10.07 -2.65 -10.01
CA LYS A 98 9.56 -4.03 -10.10
C LYS A 98 10.43 -5.00 -9.30
N CYS A 99 9.78 -5.83 -8.50
CA CYS A 99 10.36 -6.94 -7.76
C CYS A 99 9.91 -8.27 -8.35
N ASP A 100 10.86 -9.15 -8.62
CA ASP A 100 10.60 -10.54 -9.04
C ASP A 100 11.56 -11.45 -8.26
N PHE A 101 11.09 -12.08 -7.21
CA PHE A 101 11.91 -12.94 -6.35
C PHE A 101 11.22 -14.26 -6.00
N LYS A 102 11.92 -15.15 -5.32
CA LYS A 102 11.38 -16.45 -4.89
C LYS A 102 11.56 -16.65 -3.39
N ILE A 103 10.57 -17.27 -2.77
CA ILE A 103 10.66 -17.85 -1.44
C ILE A 103 10.36 -19.34 -1.59
N GLY A 104 11.42 -20.15 -1.44
CA GLY A 104 11.33 -21.57 -1.79
C GLY A 104 10.96 -21.78 -3.26
N LYS A 105 9.85 -22.48 -3.51
CA LYS A 105 9.33 -22.74 -4.87
C LYS A 105 8.38 -21.67 -5.39
N TYR A 106 7.92 -20.76 -4.53
CA TYR A 106 6.92 -19.75 -4.88
C TYR A 106 7.55 -18.50 -5.45
N LYS A 107 6.94 -17.96 -6.50
CA LYS A 107 7.34 -16.69 -7.12
C LYS A 107 6.49 -15.57 -6.57
N PHE A 108 7.12 -14.44 -6.34
CA PHE A 108 6.48 -13.21 -5.89
C PHE A 108 6.81 -12.10 -6.86
N THR A 109 5.81 -11.26 -7.13
CA THR A 109 5.94 -10.05 -7.94
C THR A 109 5.32 -8.90 -7.16
N GLY A 110 5.95 -7.74 -7.22
CA GLY A 110 5.47 -6.52 -6.59
C GLY A 110 6.22 -5.31 -7.12
N TYR A 111 5.96 -4.16 -6.52
CA TYR A 111 6.64 -2.91 -6.86
C TYR A 111 7.03 -2.21 -5.56
N ILE A 112 8.28 -1.74 -5.48
CA ILE A 112 8.76 -0.87 -4.41
C ILE A 112 8.52 0.55 -4.87
N ASP A 113 7.69 1.30 -4.14
CA ASP A 113 7.34 2.67 -4.51
C ASP A 113 8.60 3.53 -4.64
N LEU A 114 9.50 3.45 -3.64
CA LEU A 114 10.75 4.20 -3.66
C LEU A 114 11.87 3.42 -2.95
N LEU A 115 12.96 3.14 -3.66
CA LEU A 115 14.15 2.51 -3.12
C LEU A 115 15.30 3.53 -3.06
N LEU A 116 15.84 3.75 -1.89
CA LEU A 116 16.79 4.81 -1.60
C LEU A 116 18.11 4.27 -1.05
N ARG A 117 19.22 4.96 -1.35
CA ARG A 117 20.52 4.77 -0.68
C ARG A 117 20.95 6.07 -0.02
N ASP A 118 21.22 6.02 1.27
CA ASP A 118 21.80 7.16 1.98
C ASP A 118 23.18 7.48 1.43
N LYS A 119 23.40 8.75 1.03
CA LYS A 119 24.64 9.17 0.36
C LYS A 119 25.88 9.16 1.27
N GLU A 120 25.67 9.28 2.59
CA GLU A 120 26.75 9.32 3.57
C GLU A 120 27.11 7.91 4.07
N SER A 121 26.09 7.13 4.49
CA SER A 121 26.31 5.79 5.06
C SER A 121 26.35 4.67 4.03
N GLY A 122 25.77 4.89 2.85
CA GLY A 122 25.56 3.85 1.83
C GLY A 122 24.44 2.87 2.15
N GLU A 123 23.72 3.07 3.25
CA GLU A 123 22.62 2.23 3.70
C GLU A 123 21.41 2.31 2.77
N ILE A 124 20.73 1.18 2.59
CA ILE A 124 19.51 1.10 1.76
C ILE A 124 18.27 1.24 2.62
N VAL A 125 17.33 2.06 2.17
CA VAL A 125 16.00 2.26 2.78
C VAL A 125 14.93 1.85 1.76
N VAL A 126 14.03 0.99 2.18
CA VAL A 126 12.84 0.63 1.41
C VAL A 126 11.69 1.53 1.86
N PHE A 127 11.07 2.21 0.91
CA PHE A 127 10.05 3.22 1.15
C PHE A 127 8.75 2.88 0.45
N ASP A 128 7.62 3.15 1.10
CA ASP A 128 6.29 2.91 0.57
C ASP A 128 5.36 4.08 0.93
N HIS A 129 4.35 4.35 0.12
CA HIS A 129 3.42 5.46 0.30
C HIS A 129 2.07 4.96 0.79
N LYS A 130 1.52 5.56 1.84
CA LYS A 130 0.27 5.10 2.45
C LYS A 130 -0.73 6.24 2.66
N SER A 131 -1.98 5.99 2.27
CA SER A 131 -3.12 6.86 2.56
C SER A 131 -3.73 6.64 3.95
N SER A 132 -3.30 5.59 4.64
CA SER A 132 -3.77 5.26 5.99
C SER A 132 -3.26 6.24 7.04
N GLN A 133 -3.94 6.25 8.20
CA GLN A 133 -3.50 7.01 9.36
C GLN A 133 -2.07 6.67 9.77
N PHE A 134 -1.30 7.69 10.19
CA PHE A 134 0.02 7.50 10.79
C PHE A 134 -0.05 6.58 12.03
N PRO A 135 0.72 5.48 12.07
CA PRO A 135 0.45 4.40 13.00
C PRO A 135 0.98 4.62 14.43
N PHE A 136 1.93 5.51 14.62
CA PHE A 136 2.60 5.66 15.93
C PHE A 136 1.91 6.67 16.84
N LYS A 137 1.96 6.39 18.15
CA LYS A 137 1.49 7.31 19.19
C LYS A 137 2.34 8.59 19.21
N LYS A 138 1.73 9.72 19.60
CA LYS A 138 2.40 11.03 19.66
C LYS A 138 3.65 11.06 20.55
N ASN A 139 3.71 10.20 21.56
CA ASN A 139 4.85 10.08 22.48
C ASN A 139 5.96 9.14 21.93
N GLY A 140 5.82 8.61 20.73
CA GLY A 140 6.77 7.67 20.12
C GLY A 140 6.77 6.26 20.72
N THR A 141 5.88 5.95 21.67
CA THR A 141 5.86 4.66 22.34
C THR A 141 4.81 3.72 21.75
N GLY A 142 5.19 3.02 20.67
CA GLY A 142 4.38 1.94 20.08
C GLY A 142 3.29 2.41 19.13
N VAL A 143 2.61 1.44 18.56
CA VAL A 143 1.58 1.60 17.55
C VAL A 143 0.24 1.95 18.20
N LEU A 144 -0.61 2.67 17.48
CA LEU A 144 -2.00 2.92 17.86
C LEU A 144 -2.81 1.63 17.72
N LYS A 145 -3.65 1.31 18.69
CA LYS A 145 -4.42 0.06 18.71
C LYS A 145 -5.26 -0.18 17.45
N ASN A 146 -5.85 0.89 16.91
CA ASN A 146 -6.64 0.81 15.68
C ASN A 146 -5.80 0.71 14.39
N CYS A 147 -4.48 0.78 14.50
CA CYS A 147 -3.54 0.65 13.38
C CYS A 147 -2.73 -0.66 13.43
N GLU A 148 -2.83 -1.44 14.51
CA GLU A 148 -1.96 -2.61 14.74
C GLU A 148 -2.05 -3.61 13.59
N ASP A 149 -3.23 -4.08 13.21
CA ASP A 149 -3.42 -5.08 12.16
C ASP A 149 -2.93 -4.59 10.78
N ASN A 150 -3.26 -3.35 10.43
CA ASN A 150 -2.80 -2.76 9.18
C ASN A 150 -1.28 -2.58 9.15
N PHE A 151 -0.70 -2.18 10.28
CA PHE A 151 0.74 -1.95 10.37
C PHE A 151 1.53 -3.27 10.30
N GLU A 152 1.01 -4.37 10.89
CA GLU A 152 1.61 -5.69 10.71
C GLU A 152 1.56 -6.15 9.25
N SER A 153 0.44 -5.96 8.56
CA SER A 153 0.32 -6.24 7.13
C SER A 153 1.30 -5.42 6.29
N TYR A 154 1.49 -4.14 6.61
CA TYR A 154 2.48 -3.27 5.95
C TYR A 154 3.90 -3.74 6.21
N LYS A 155 4.25 -4.16 7.43
CA LYS A 155 5.56 -4.73 7.72
C LYS A 155 5.83 -5.99 6.88
N HIS A 156 4.88 -6.91 6.80
CA HIS A 156 5.02 -8.09 5.95
C HIS A 156 5.32 -7.74 4.49
N GLN A 157 4.57 -6.80 3.91
CA GLN A 157 4.82 -6.32 2.54
C GLN A 157 6.25 -5.82 2.38
N MET A 158 6.69 -4.96 3.29
CA MET A 158 8.00 -4.32 3.20
C MET A 158 9.16 -5.29 3.42
N TYR A 159 9.00 -6.26 4.30
CA TYR A 159 10.00 -7.32 4.47
C TYR A 159 10.11 -8.22 3.24
N LEU A 160 9.01 -8.45 2.50
CA LEU A 160 9.06 -9.12 1.21
C LEU A 160 9.85 -8.29 0.19
N TYR A 161 9.72 -6.96 0.21
CA TYR A 161 10.54 -6.07 -0.62
C TYR A 161 12.03 -6.08 -0.20
N CYS A 162 12.31 -6.18 1.10
CA CYS A 162 13.69 -6.37 1.58
C CYS A 162 14.34 -7.66 1.03
N LYS A 163 13.54 -8.71 0.76
CA LYS A 163 14.04 -9.92 0.08
C LYS A 163 14.60 -9.60 -1.31
N GLN A 164 13.92 -8.77 -2.09
CA GLN A 164 14.42 -8.30 -3.38
C GLN A 164 15.73 -7.51 -3.23
N VAL A 165 15.81 -6.65 -2.22
CA VAL A 165 17.03 -5.85 -1.94
C VAL A 165 18.21 -6.77 -1.63
N ILE A 166 18.01 -7.78 -0.78
CA ILE A 166 19.06 -8.75 -0.43
C ILE A 166 19.49 -9.52 -1.68
N ASP A 167 18.56 -9.98 -2.50
CA ASP A 167 18.88 -10.76 -3.70
C ASP A 167 19.63 -9.94 -4.76
N GLU A 168 19.30 -8.67 -4.91
CA GLU A 168 19.87 -7.81 -5.95
C GLU A 168 21.18 -7.14 -5.52
N TYR A 169 21.22 -6.62 -4.29
CA TYR A 169 22.36 -5.81 -3.81
C TYR A 169 23.31 -6.59 -2.89
N GLY A 170 22.92 -7.78 -2.42
CA GLY A 170 23.72 -8.59 -1.49
C GLY A 170 23.81 -8.03 -0.08
N VAL A 171 23.02 -7.00 0.25
CA VAL A 171 22.98 -6.36 1.57
C VAL A 171 21.55 -6.24 2.07
N GLN A 172 21.37 -6.16 3.37
CA GLN A 172 20.08 -5.90 3.98
C GLN A 172 19.73 -4.39 3.86
N ALA A 173 18.44 -4.07 3.75
CA ALA A 173 17.99 -2.72 4.03
C ALA A 173 18.30 -2.38 5.50
N SER A 174 18.70 -1.15 5.78
CA SER A 174 18.90 -0.70 7.17
C SER A 174 17.59 -0.29 7.81
N LYS A 175 16.70 0.29 7.01
CA LYS A 175 15.41 0.84 7.45
C LYS A 175 14.31 0.55 6.47
N ILE A 176 13.12 0.53 7.03
CA ILE A 176 11.85 0.45 6.31
C ILE A 176 11.07 1.71 6.68
N ALA A 177 10.52 2.40 5.69
CA ALA A 177 9.82 3.66 5.90
C ALA A 177 8.50 3.73 5.13
N TRP A 178 7.52 4.41 5.70
CA TRP A 178 6.22 4.68 5.08
C TRP A 178 5.93 6.18 5.14
N LEU A 179 5.67 6.77 3.98
CA LEU A 179 5.16 8.13 3.90
C LEU A 179 3.62 8.09 3.98
N HIS A 180 3.10 8.45 5.15
CA HIS A 180 1.67 8.65 5.35
C HIS A 180 1.29 10.05 4.84
N PHE A 181 0.95 10.14 3.54
CA PHE A 181 0.84 11.43 2.86
C PHE A 181 -0.31 12.30 3.41
N ARG A 182 -1.44 11.72 3.81
CA ARG A 182 -2.53 12.51 4.42
C ARG A 182 -2.20 13.09 5.78
N ASP A 183 -1.34 12.44 6.55
CA ASP A 183 -0.80 12.94 7.82
C ASP A 183 0.50 13.74 7.65
N GLN A 184 1.07 13.78 6.44
CA GLN A 184 2.34 14.42 6.10
C GLN A 184 3.49 13.96 7.00
N LYS A 185 3.57 12.67 7.28
CA LYS A 185 4.53 12.07 8.22
C LYS A 185 5.17 10.83 7.65
N ILE A 186 6.44 10.66 7.99
CA ILE A 186 7.18 9.43 7.70
C ILE A 186 7.25 8.57 8.97
N ALA A 187 6.71 7.36 8.88
CA ALA A 187 6.93 6.30 9.85
C ALA A 187 8.19 5.52 9.45
N THR A 188 9.05 5.20 10.40
CA THR A 188 10.29 4.45 10.12
C THR A 188 10.53 3.42 11.19
N ILE A 189 10.99 2.24 10.80
CA ILE A 189 11.52 1.20 11.68
C ILE A 189 12.88 0.74 11.18
N ASP A 190 13.73 0.27 12.08
CA ASP A 190 14.97 -0.40 11.71
C ASP A 190 14.66 -1.81 11.21
N PHE A 191 15.47 -2.31 10.26
CA PHE A 191 15.34 -3.69 9.79
C PHE A 191 15.60 -4.67 10.93
N ASN A 192 14.70 -5.64 11.07
CA ASN A 192 14.81 -6.71 12.06
C ASN A 192 14.82 -8.06 11.35
N ILE A 193 15.86 -8.86 11.58
CA ILE A 193 16.04 -10.15 10.92
C ILE A 193 15.01 -11.19 11.34
N ASP A 194 14.54 -11.15 12.57
CA ASP A 194 13.52 -12.08 13.07
C ASP A 194 12.17 -11.79 12.44
N GLU A 195 11.74 -10.52 12.40
CA GLU A 195 10.50 -10.07 11.72
C GLU A 195 10.57 -10.35 10.21
N TYR A 196 11.75 -10.19 9.59
CA TYR A 196 11.98 -10.57 8.20
C TYR A 196 11.72 -12.06 7.97
N ASN A 197 12.32 -12.93 8.78
CA ASN A 197 12.14 -14.38 8.68
C ASN A 197 10.68 -14.79 8.95
N GLU A 198 10.01 -14.15 9.90
CA GLU A 198 8.58 -14.34 10.17
C GLU A 198 7.73 -13.95 8.97
N SER A 199 8.03 -12.84 8.31
CA SER A 199 7.33 -12.38 7.12
C SER A 199 7.48 -13.34 5.93
N LEU A 200 8.68 -13.90 5.71
CA LEU A 200 8.89 -14.93 4.68
C LEU A 200 8.11 -16.21 4.99
N LYS A 201 8.07 -16.59 6.26
CA LYS A 201 7.27 -17.74 6.71
C LYS A 201 5.78 -17.48 6.53
N TRP A 202 5.29 -16.33 7.01
CA TRP A 202 3.90 -15.90 6.81
C TRP A 202 3.48 -15.98 5.35
N ALA A 203 4.26 -15.42 4.42
CA ALA A 203 3.96 -15.44 3.00
C ALA A 203 3.84 -16.87 2.44
N THR A 204 4.76 -17.77 2.84
CA THR A 204 4.72 -19.16 2.38
C THR A 204 3.55 -19.94 2.98
N ASP A 205 3.20 -19.68 4.24
CA ASP A 205 2.09 -20.35 4.92
C ASP A 205 0.74 -19.84 4.39
N THR A 206 0.62 -18.55 4.09
CA THR A 206 -0.55 -17.96 3.42
C THR A 206 -0.79 -18.61 2.06
N ILE A 207 0.24 -18.74 1.22
CA ILE A 207 0.10 -19.41 -0.08
C ILE A 207 -0.35 -20.87 0.09
N LYS A 208 0.20 -21.61 1.05
CA LYS A 208 -0.24 -22.99 1.32
C LYS A 208 -1.70 -23.05 1.78
N SER A 209 -2.15 -22.06 2.56
CA SER A 209 -3.55 -21.96 2.99
C SER A 209 -4.47 -21.69 1.81
N ILE A 210 -4.11 -20.77 0.91
CA ILE A 210 -4.85 -20.50 -0.33
C ILE A 210 -5.01 -21.78 -1.17
N TYR A 211 -3.93 -22.55 -1.36
CA TYR A 211 -3.98 -23.79 -2.14
C TYR A 211 -4.78 -24.92 -1.49
N LYS A 212 -5.04 -24.85 -0.20
CA LYS A 212 -5.83 -25.85 0.55
C LYS A 212 -7.29 -25.46 0.68
N ASP A 213 -7.61 -24.18 0.53
CA ASP A 213 -8.97 -23.69 0.64
C ASP A 213 -9.79 -24.16 -0.57
N SER A 214 -10.93 -24.78 -0.30
CA SER A 214 -11.88 -25.24 -1.31
C SER A 214 -13.22 -24.50 -1.23
N GLU A 215 -13.45 -23.72 -0.18
CA GLU A 215 -14.73 -23.09 0.11
C GLU A 215 -14.70 -21.57 -0.15
N PHE A 216 -13.55 -20.95 0.03
CA PHE A 216 -13.36 -19.51 -0.17
C PHE A 216 -14.42 -18.66 0.53
N GLU A 217 -14.56 -18.85 1.85
CA GLU A 217 -15.57 -18.15 2.64
C GLU A 217 -15.48 -16.62 2.49
N ALA A 218 -16.64 -15.98 2.40
CA ALA A 218 -16.73 -14.53 2.40
C ALA A 218 -16.59 -13.98 3.82
N THR A 219 -16.06 -12.74 3.91
CA THR A 219 -16.08 -11.99 5.17
C THR A 219 -17.48 -11.43 5.45
N ASP A 220 -17.79 -11.25 6.72
CA ASP A 220 -18.97 -10.54 7.23
C ASP A 220 -18.68 -9.06 7.56
N SER A 221 -17.46 -8.56 7.26
CA SER A 221 -17.07 -7.19 7.54
C SER A 221 -17.87 -6.18 6.71
N PHE A 222 -18.79 -5.47 7.35
CA PHE A 222 -19.56 -4.38 6.75
C PHE A 222 -18.66 -3.31 6.11
N MET A 223 -17.60 -2.89 6.80
CA MET A 223 -16.67 -1.89 6.29
C MET A 223 -16.01 -2.36 4.98
N LEU A 224 -15.51 -3.59 4.96
CA LEU A 224 -14.88 -4.14 3.77
C LEU A 224 -15.90 -4.33 2.64
N CYS A 225 -16.98 -5.04 2.90
CA CYS A 225 -18.00 -5.34 1.91
C CYS A 225 -18.75 -4.10 1.41
N GLY A 226 -19.09 -3.17 2.31
CA GLY A 226 -19.90 -2.00 1.98
C GLY A 226 -19.11 -0.85 1.34
N ARG A 227 -17.80 -0.73 1.59
CA ARG A 227 -17.02 0.45 1.17
C ARG A 227 -15.76 0.17 0.39
N LEU A 228 -15.06 -0.92 0.70
CA LEU A 228 -13.71 -1.16 0.17
C LEU A 228 -13.64 -2.29 -0.85
N CYS A 229 -14.66 -3.16 -0.92
CA CYS A 229 -14.66 -4.30 -1.82
C CYS A 229 -14.99 -3.87 -3.26
N ASP A 230 -14.12 -4.23 -4.20
CA ASP A 230 -14.31 -3.94 -5.62
C ASP A 230 -15.49 -4.73 -6.23
N PHE A 231 -15.95 -5.79 -5.56
CA PHE A 231 -17.08 -6.62 -6.01
C PHE A 231 -18.40 -6.26 -5.33
N ARG A 232 -18.45 -5.18 -4.55
CA ARG A 232 -19.64 -4.79 -3.76
C ARG A 232 -20.89 -4.54 -4.61
N ASP A 233 -20.72 -3.98 -5.81
CA ASP A 233 -21.80 -3.61 -6.71
C ASP A 233 -22.01 -4.64 -7.84
N GLY A 234 -21.24 -5.73 -7.82
CA GLY A 234 -21.24 -6.80 -8.82
C GLY A 234 -22.00 -8.04 -8.39
N ASP A 235 -21.53 -9.19 -8.87
CA ASP A 235 -22.17 -10.51 -8.73
C ASP A 235 -21.83 -11.23 -7.41
N CYS A 236 -21.25 -10.54 -6.42
CA CYS A 236 -21.00 -11.16 -5.12
C CYS A 236 -22.31 -11.59 -4.47
N GLU A 237 -22.51 -12.90 -4.26
CA GLU A 237 -23.73 -13.48 -3.66
C GLU A 237 -23.96 -13.00 -2.22
N TYR A 238 -22.93 -12.55 -1.53
CA TYR A 238 -23.00 -12.01 -0.15
C TYR A 238 -23.39 -10.53 -0.09
N LYS A 239 -23.68 -9.90 -1.22
CA LYS A 239 -24.06 -8.48 -1.28
C LYS A 239 -25.34 -8.14 -0.48
N GLU A 240 -26.24 -9.10 -0.33
CA GLU A 240 -27.51 -8.90 0.42
C GLU A 240 -27.28 -8.79 1.93
N LEU A 241 -26.21 -9.37 2.47
CA LEU A 241 -25.84 -9.21 3.90
C LEU A 241 -25.54 -7.74 4.27
N ARG A 242 -25.29 -6.88 3.29
CA ARG A 242 -24.99 -5.45 3.48
C ARG A 242 -26.22 -4.58 3.70
N LYS A 243 -27.40 -5.04 3.24
CA LYS A 243 -28.65 -4.26 3.29
C LYS A 243 -29.41 -4.41 4.61
N LEU A 244 -29.03 -5.40 5.43
CA LEU A 244 -29.75 -5.72 6.66
C LEU A 244 -29.44 -4.79 7.84
N GLU A 245 -28.46 -3.88 7.71
CA GLU A 245 -28.07 -2.95 8.78
C GLU A 245 -28.51 -1.50 8.53
N ASP A 246 -29.12 -1.21 7.38
CA ASP A 246 -29.64 0.13 7.03
C ASP A 246 -31.17 0.27 7.31
N GLU A 247 -31.82 -0.74 7.90
CA GLU A 247 -33.19 -0.70 8.42
C GLU A 247 -33.22 -0.63 9.96
#